data_22c00c5d10bda9b45cc3b88526a2dd79
#
_entry.id   22c00c5d10bda9b45cc3b88526a2dd79
#
_cell.length_a   1.000
_cell.length_b   1.000
_cell.length_c   1.000
_cell.angle_alpha   90.00
_cell.angle_beta   90.00
_cell.angle_gamma   90.00
#
_symmetry.space_group_name_H-M   'P 1'
#
loop_
_entity.id
_entity.type
_entity.pdbx_description
1 polymer ?
#
loop_
_entity_poly.entity_id
_entity_poly.type
_entity_poly.pdbx_seq_one_letter_code
_entity_poly.pdbx_strand_id
1 'polypeptide(L)'
;MAKKEESAELLSAQQEKMKALQAAMSKIEKDFGKGSIMRMGEEKIENVEVIPTGSIGLNAALGVGGYPKGRIIEIYGPESSGKTTLAIHAMAECQKAGGIAAFIDAEHAFDRFYAEKLGVDIENLYISQPDNGEQALEIADQLIRSSAIDIIVIDSVAALTPKKEIEGDMGDSAVGLQARLMSQALRKLTSTISKTNTTCIFINQLREKIGVMFGNPETTTGGNALKFYASVRLDIRKSQTIKDGDNVIGNLVKVKVVKNKVAPPFRKAEFEITFGEGISKVGEIVDLGVEYNIIKKSGSWFSYGDARLAQGRDATKALLQDNPELCDELEAKIMEAITDKA
;
A
#
# COMPACT_ATOMS: atom_id res chain seq x y z
N MET A 1 15.14 47.49 36.06
CA MET A 1 14.24 46.77 36.99
C MET A 1 12.99 46.27 36.26
N ALA A 2 12.25 47.07 35.52
CA ALA A 2 11.02 46.66 34.81
C ALA A 2 11.13 45.43 33.89
N LYS A 3 12.18 45.29 33.08
CA LYS A 3 12.38 44.11 32.22
C LYS A 3 12.62 42.78 32.98
N LYS A 4 13.12 42.82 34.21
CA LYS A 4 13.32 41.64 35.06
C LYS A 4 12.02 41.22 35.77
N GLU A 5 11.17 42.18 36.11
CA GLU A 5 9.85 41.95 36.73
C GLU A 5 8.89 41.36 35.66
N GLU A 6 8.86 41.92 34.44
CA GLU A 6 8.06 41.43 33.32
C GLU A 6 8.44 39.99 32.91
N SER A 7 9.75 39.67 32.94
CA SER A 7 10.21 38.29 32.67
C SER A 7 9.86 37.31 33.81
N ALA A 8 9.80 37.75 35.07
CA ALA A 8 9.40 36.93 36.20
C ALA A 8 7.88 36.66 36.20
N GLU A 9 7.08 37.65 35.88
CA GLU A 9 5.62 37.49 35.69
C GLU A 9 5.27 36.57 34.56
N LEU A 10 5.96 36.66 33.41
CA LEU A 10 5.81 35.73 32.27
C LEU A 10 6.17 34.30 32.65
N LEU A 11 7.24 34.09 33.39
CA LEU A 11 7.65 32.75 33.89
C LEU A 11 6.64 32.17 34.89
N SER A 12 6.09 32.97 35.79
CA SER A 12 5.09 32.53 36.77
C SER A 12 3.78 32.15 36.06
N ALA A 13 3.32 32.96 35.13
CA ALA A 13 2.13 32.66 34.31
C ALA A 13 2.31 31.40 33.45
N GLN A 14 3.51 31.16 32.96
CA GLN A 14 3.83 29.93 32.19
C GLN A 14 3.83 28.70 33.11
N GLN A 15 4.34 28.81 34.34
CA GLN A 15 4.31 27.73 35.33
C GLN A 15 2.88 27.38 35.76
N GLU A 16 2.01 28.36 35.96
CA GLU A 16 0.60 28.12 36.27
C GLU A 16 -0.15 27.43 35.12
N LYS A 17 0.10 27.84 33.85
CA LYS A 17 -0.45 27.16 32.68
C LYS A 17 0.00 25.69 32.58
N MET A 18 1.28 25.42 32.87
CA MET A 18 1.82 24.06 32.88
C MET A 18 1.19 23.18 33.96
N LYS A 19 0.99 23.72 35.18
CA LYS A 19 0.28 23.01 36.28
C LYS A 19 -1.16 22.70 35.91
N ALA A 20 -1.89 23.64 35.32
CA ALA A 20 -3.26 23.46 34.89
C ALA A 20 -3.35 22.39 33.76
N LEU A 21 -2.41 22.42 32.80
CA LEU A 21 -2.33 21.43 31.75
C LEU A 21 -2.04 20.02 32.30
N GLN A 22 -1.13 19.90 33.24
CA GLN A 22 -0.77 18.62 33.87
C GLN A 22 -1.95 18.02 34.66
N ALA A 23 -2.72 18.86 35.35
CA ALA A 23 -3.93 18.45 36.04
C ALA A 23 -5.02 17.98 35.06
N ALA A 24 -5.18 18.67 33.89
CA ALA A 24 -6.09 18.26 32.82
C ALA A 24 -5.66 16.93 32.18
N MET A 25 -4.38 16.73 31.89
CA MET A 25 -3.82 15.48 31.38
C MET A 25 -4.09 14.32 32.34
N SER A 26 -3.80 14.47 33.63
CA SER A 26 -4.06 13.44 34.64
C SER A 26 -5.55 13.09 34.74
N LYS A 27 -6.45 14.05 34.58
CA LYS A 27 -7.88 13.81 34.55
C LYS A 27 -8.30 13.04 33.30
N ILE A 28 -7.79 13.42 32.10
CA ILE A 28 -8.05 12.73 30.85
C ILE A 28 -7.59 11.26 30.93
N GLU A 29 -6.38 11.02 31.45
CA GLU A 29 -5.88 9.65 31.61
C GLU A 29 -6.70 8.82 32.60
N LYS A 30 -7.23 9.45 33.64
CA LYS A 30 -8.11 8.79 34.61
C LYS A 30 -9.47 8.44 33.97
N ASP A 31 -10.04 9.33 33.16
CA ASP A 31 -11.36 9.19 32.61
C ASP A 31 -11.37 8.29 31.35
N PHE A 32 -10.29 8.31 30.55
CA PHE A 32 -10.19 7.64 29.25
C PHE A 32 -9.09 6.57 29.15
N GLY A 33 -8.28 6.40 30.19
CA GLY A 33 -7.16 5.44 30.23
C GLY A 33 -5.80 6.07 29.89
N LYS A 34 -4.72 5.38 30.31
CA LYS A 34 -3.34 5.80 29.98
C LYS A 34 -3.11 5.83 28.48
N GLY A 35 -2.40 6.86 27.99
CA GLY A 35 -2.12 7.04 26.56
C GLY A 35 -3.24 7.74 25.80
N SER A 36 -4.35 8.17 26.46
CA SER A 36 -5.42 8.96 25.82
C SER A 36 -4.97 10.35 25.39
N ILE A 37 -3.92 10.85 25.98
CA ILE A 37 -3.21 12.08 25.63
C ILE A 37 -1.72 11.88 25.83
N MET A 38 -0.91 12.34 24.87
CA MET A 38 0.54 12.21 24.90
C MET A 38 1.21 13.50 24.44
N ARG A 39 2.42 13.74 24.91
CA ARG A 39 3.25 14.82 24.42
C ARG A 39 4.26 14.29 23.40
N MET A 40 4.13 14.71 22.15
CA MET A 40 4.91 14.17 21.02
C MET A 40 6.44 14.25 21.19
N GLY A 41 6.95 15.12 22.06
CA GLY A 41 8.40 15.23 22.36
C GLY A 41 8.92 14.23 23.39
N GLU A 42 8.06 13.46 24.04
CA GLU A 42 8.42 12.49 25.08
C GLU A 42 8.48 11.05 24.56
N GLU A 43 7.88 10.78 23.39
CA GLU A 43 7.96 9.49 22.72
C GLU A 43 9.16 9.40 21.79
N LYS A 44 9.82 8.24 21.77
CA LYS A 44 10.74 7.89 20.68
C LYS A 44 9.95 7.91 19.39
N ILE A 45 10.51 8.52 18.35
CA ILE A 45 10.00 8.41 16.99
C ILE A 45 10.08 6.91 16.64
N GLU A 46 8.96 6.20 16.79
CA GLU A 46 8.88 4.82 16.33
C GLU A 46 8.87 4.83 14.81
N ASN A 47 9.74 4.03 14.21
CA ASN A 47 9.70 3.79 12.77
C ASN A 47 8.35 3.18 12.42
N VAL A 48 7.74 3.68 11.34
CA VAL A 48 6.47 3.12 10.84
C VAL A 48 6.71 1.68 10.43
N GLU A 49 6.05 0.74 11.11
CA GLU A 49 6.06 -0.67 10.68
C GLU A 49 5.39 -0.81 9.32
N VAL A 50 5.94 -1.65 8.47
CA VAL A 50 5.49 -1.81 7.09
C VAL A 50 5.43 -3.28 6.68
N ILE A 51 4.63 -3.55 5.64
CA ILE A 51 4.66 -4.78 4.85
C ILE A 51 5.27 -4.43 3.49
N PRO A 52 6.38 -5.10 3.07
CA PRO A 52 6.96 -4.87 1.76
C PRO A 52 5.95 -5.10 0.63
N THR A 53 6.10 -4.36 -0.47
CA THR A 53 5.17 -4.44 -1.60
C THR A 53 5.49 -5.56 -2.58
N GLY A 54 6.66 -6.19 -2.47
CA GLY A 54 7.23 -7.09 -3.46
C GLY A 54 8.03 -6.38 -4.57
N SER A 55 7.98 -5.05 -4.63
CA SER A 55 8.75 -4.21 -5.55
C SER A 55 9.69 -3.30 -4.77
N ILE A 56 10.99 -3.35 -5.11
CA ILE A 56 12.04 -2.51 -4.50
C ILE A 56 11.75 -1.03 -4.78
N GLY A 57 11.45 -0.72 -6.04
CA GLY A 57 11.16 0.64 -6.48
C GLY A 57 9.92 1.22 -5.81
N LEU A 58 8.86 0.42 -5.61
CA LEU A 58 7.65 0.89 -4.94
C LEU A 58 7.87 1.05 -3.43
N ASN A 59 8.63 0.18 -2.79
CA ASN A 59 9.04 0.34 -1.39
C ASN A 59 9.77 1.67 -1.18
N ALA A 60 10.69 2.02 -2.08
CA ALA A 60 11.38 3.31 -2.10
C ALA A 60 10.43 4.49 -2.36
N ALA A 61 9.50 4.35 -3.30
CA ALA A 61 8.53 5.40 -3.64
C ALA A 61 7.56 5.71 -2.50
N LEU A 62 7.23 4.71 -1.67
CA LEU A 62 6.43 4.86 -0.47
C LEU A 62 7.16 5.60 0.66
N GLY A 63 8.51 5.66 0.62
CA GLY A 63 9.34 6.43 1.54
C GLY A 63 9.50 5.86 2.94
N VAL A 64 8.77 4.80 3.27
CA VAL A 64 8.87 4.08 4.56
C VAL A 64 9.22 2.60 4.37
N GLY A 65 9.48 2.16 3.13
CA GLY A 65 9.92 0.80 2.82
C GLY A 65 8.80 -0.22 2.55
N GLY A 66 7.55 0.22 2.49
CA GLY A 66 6.41 -0.68 2.22
C GLY A 66 5.06 -0.08 2.54
N TYR A 67 4.03 -0.91 2.59
CA TYR A 67 2.69 -0.54 3.03
C TYR A 67 2.67 -0.32 4.54
N PRO A 68 2.28 0.86 5.04
CA PRO A 68 2.26 1.13 6.48
C PRO A 68 1.23 0.25 7.18
N LYS A 69 1.64 -0.42 8.27
CA LYS A 69 0.73 -1.17 9.14
C LYS A 69 -0.25 -0.23 9.85
N GLY A 70 -1.40 -0.75 10.23
CA GLY A 70 -2.44 0.01 10.90
C GLY A 70 -3.10 1.08 10.01
N ARG A 71 -3.04 0.93 8.68
CA ARG A 71 -3.51 1.93 7.72
C ARG A 71 -4.36 1.31 6.60
N ILE A 72 -5.22 2.16 6.04
CA ILE A 72 -5.99 1.87 4.84
C ILE A 72 -5.20 2.32 3.63
N ILE A 73 -5.08 1.42 2.64
CA ILE A 73 -4.41 1.64 1.36
C ILE A 73 -5.43 1.42 0.25
N GLU A 74 -5.46 2.29 -0.74
CA GLU A 74 -6.23 2.11 -1.97
C GLU A 74 -5.27 1.90 -3.14
N ILE A 75 -5.43 0.77 -3.85
CA ILE A 75 -4.77 0.48 -5.12
C ILE A 75 -5.82 0.56 -6.22
N TYR A 76 -5.65 1.49 -7.18
CA TYR A 76 -6.62 1.66 -8.23
C TYR A 76 -5.95 1.88 -9.59
N GLY A 77 -6.68 1.59 -10.65
CA GLY A 77 -6.20 1.72 -12.02
C GLY A 77 -7.15 1.05 -13.01
N PRO A 78 -6.82 1.12 -14.32
CA PRO A 78 -7.57 0.42 -15.35
C PRO A 78 -7.62 -1.09 -15.14
N GLU A 79 -8.48 -1.77 -15.87
CA GLU A 79 -8.50 -3.23 -15.93
C GLU A 79 -7.14 -3.77 -16.42
N SER A 80 -6.75 -4.95 -15.92
CA SER A 80 -5.51 -5.64 -16.29
C SER A 80 -4.23 -4.80 -16.07
N SER A 81 -4.26 -3.82 -15.17
CA SER A 81 -3.09 -2.99 -14.82
C SER A 81 -2.16 -3.60 -13.76
N GLY A 82 -2.54 -4.74 -13.15
CA GLY A 82 -1.75 -5.43 -12.12
C GLY A 82 -2.13 -5.09 -10.66
N LYS A 83 -3.32 -4.53 -10.41
CA LYS A 83 -3.81 -4.19 -9.06
C LYS A 83 -3.81 -5.39 -8.12
N THR A 84 -4.48 -6.48 -8.53
CA THR A 84 -4.57 -7.72 -7.76
C THR A 84 -3.20 -8.37 -7.59
N THR A 85 -2.37 -8.39 -8.63
CA THR A 85 -0.98 -8.88 -8.56
C THR A 85 -0.19 -8.18 -7.47
N LEU A 86 -0.28 -6.83 -7.42
CA LEU A 86 0.43 -6.04 -6.41
C LEU A 86 -0.07 -6.34 -4.99
N ALA A 87 -1.37 -6.55 -4.80
CA ALA A 87 -1.94 -6.93 -3.51
C ALA A 87 -1.57 -8.37 -3.10
N ILE A 88 -1.51 -9.30 -4.05
CA ILE A 88 -1.08 -10.69 -3.79
C ILE A 88 0.39 -10.72 -3.36
N HIS A 89 1.27 -9.96 -4.01
CA HIS A 89 2.67 -9.83 -3.54
C HIS A 89 2.75 -9.31 -2.11
N ALA A 90 1.93 -8.33 -1.73
CA ALA A 90 1.92 -7.83 -0.36
C ALA A 90 1.49 -8.91 0.66
N MET A 91 0.52 -9.77 0.30
CA MET A 91 0.16 -10.92 1.15
C MET A 91 1.30 -11.93 1.27
N ALA A 92 1.98 -12.25 0.17
CA ALA A 92 3.14 -13.15 0.18
C ALA A 92 4.27 -12.60 1.07
N GLU A 93 4.60 -11.32 0.95
CA GLU A 93 5.62 -10.68 1.79
C GLU A 93 5.20 -10.63 3.27
N CYS A 94 3.92 -10.42 3.56
CA CYS A 94 3.38 -10.50 4.93
C CYS A 94 3.57 -11.90 5.52
N GLN A 95 3.19 -12.95 4.79
CA GLN A 95 3.32 -14.34 5.24
C GLN A 95 4.78 -14.78 5.40
N LYS A 96 5.68 -14.35 4.50
CA LYS A 96 7.14 -14.58 4.64
C LYS A 96 7.70 -14.00 5.94
N ALA A 97 7.14 -12.89 6.42
CA ALA A 97 7.51 -12.29 7.69
C ALA A 97 6.80 -12.92 8.90
N GLY A 98 6.04 -14.01 8.70
CA GLY A 98 5.30 -14.73 9.73
C GLY A 98 3.93 -14.10 10.05
N GLY A 99 3.46 -13.14 9.26
CA GLY A 99 2.15 -12.51 9.41
C GLY A 99 1.01 -13.33 8.80
N ILE A 100 -0.21 -13.02 9.21
CA ILE A 100 -1.44 -13.68 8.77
C ILE A 100 -2.17 -12.81 7.76
N ALA A 101 -2.49 -13.40 6.60
CA ALA A 101 -3.16 -12.73 5.50
C ALA A 101 -4.61 -13.20 5.32
N ALA A 102 -5.49 -12.27 4.97
CA ALA A 102 -6.87 -12.55 4.59
C ALA A 102 -7.22 -11.87 3.25
N PHE A 103 -8.09 -12.51 2.48
CA PHE A 103 -8.57 -12.01 1.20
C PHE A 103 -10.10 -12.06 1.13
N ILE A 104 -10.73 -10.94 0.87
CA ILE A 104 -12.17 -10.83 0.63
C ILE A 104 -12.37 -10.73 -0.89
N ASP A 105 -12.76 -11.83 -1.48
CA ASP A 105 -12.99 -11.98 -2.93
C ASP A 105 -14.44 -11.64 -3.29
N ALA A 106 -14.72 -10.36 -3.43
CA ALA A 106 -16.04 -9.88 -3.82
C ALA A 106 -16.30 -10.01 -5.34
N GLU A 107 -15.28 -10.22 -6.15
CA GLU A 107 -15.41 -10.47 -7.59
C GLU A 107 -15.58 -11.96 -7.92
N HIS A 108 -15.35 -12.87 -6.95
CA HIS A 108 -15.34 -14.33 -7.14
C HIS A 108 -14.35 -14.81 -8.22
N ALA A 109 -13.19 -14.16 -8.27
CA ALA A 109 -12.20 -14.34 -9.34
C ALA A 109 -10.78 -14.66 -8.82
N PHE A 110 -10.64 -15.04 -7.56
CA PHE A 110 -9.33 -15.35 -6.97
C PHE A 110 -8.72 -16.61 -7.58
N ASP A 111 -7.55 -16.45 -8.19
CA ASP A 111 -6.76 -17.54 -8.75
C ASP A 111 -5.73 -18.04 -7.73
N ARG A 112 -6.03 -19.20 -7.10
CA ARG A 112 -5.15 -19.82 -6.11
C ARG A 112 -3.81 -20.25 -6.69
N PHE A 113 -3.78 -20.74 -7.94
CA PHE A 113 -2.54 -21.22 -8.57
C PHE A 113 -1.62 -20.04 -8.90
N TYR A 114 -2.19 -18.93 -9.33
CA TYR A 114 -1.43 -17.72 -9.56
C TYR A 114 -0.89 -17.15 -8.24
N ALA A 115 -1.71 -17.10 -7.18
CA ALA A 115 -1.28 -16.62 -5.88
C ALA A 115 -0.15 -17.48 -5.28
N GLU A 116 -0.24 -18.80 -5.41
CA GLU A 116 0.82 -19.73 -4.98
C GLU A 116 2.14 -19.47 -5.73
N LYS A 117 2.09 -19.26 -7.05
CA LYS A 117 3.27 -18.91 -7.85
C LYS A 117 3.91 -17.58 -7.42
N LEU A 118 3.12 -16.63 -6.94
CA LEU A 118 3.61 -15.36 -6.42
C LEU A 118 4.16 -15.49 -4.98
N GLY A 119 4.11 -16.68 -4.40
CA GLY A 119 4.69 -16.97 -3.09
C GLY A 119 3.71 -16.89 -1.92
N VAL A 120 2.40 -16.84 -2.19
CA VAL A 120 1.38 -16.91 -1.13
C VAL A 120 1.30 -18.35 -0.63
N ASP A 121 1.39 -18.52 0.67
CA ASP A 121 1.06 -19.78 1.35
C ASP A 121 -0.47 -19.94 1.38
N ILE A 122 -0.97 -20.73 0.43
CA ILE A 122 -2.40 -20.95 0.24
C ILE A 122 -3.04 -21.71 1.40
N GLU A 123 -2.29 -22.62 2.03
CA GLU A 123 -2.80 -23.42 3.15
C GLU A 123 -3.07 -22.55 4.40
N ASN A 124 -2.38 -21.42 4.51
CA ASN A 124 -2.52 -20.47 5.62
C ASN A 124 -3.18 -19.14 5.20
N LEU A 125 -3.80 -19.08 4.03
CA LEU A 125 -4.55 -17.92 3.58
C LEU A 125 -6.03 -18.02 3.97
N TYR A 126 -6.56 -17.02 4.67
CA TYR A 126 -7.99 -16.91 4.95
C TYR A 126 -8.69 -16.21 3.78
N ILE A 127 -9.64 -16.90 3.13
CA ILE A 127 -10.41 -16.33 2.01
C ILE A 127 -11.91 -16.33 2.31
N SER A 128 -12.60 -15.29 1.92
CA SER A 128 -14.06 -15.18 1.99
C SER A 128 -14.62 -14.68 0.68
N GLN A 129 -15.72 -15.26 0.23
CA GLN A 129 -16.47 -14.88 -0.97
C GLN A 129 -17.89 -14.45 -0.56
N PRO A 130 -18.08 -13.18 -0.20
CA PRO A 130 -19.36 -12.67 0.32
C PRO A 130 -20.38 -12.45 -0.78
N ASP A 131 -21.69 -12.57 -0.44
CA ASP A 131 -22.81 -12.38 -1.37
C ASP A 131 -23.12 -10.90 -1.63
N ASN A 132 -22.71 -10.00 -0.74
CA ASN A 132 -23.01 -8.56 -0.83
C ASN A 132 -21.96 -7.72 -0.09
N GLY A 133 -21.99 -6.41 -0.30
CA GLY A 133 -21.04 -5.48 0.26
C GLY A 133 -21.09 -5.36 1.78
N GLU A 134 -22.29 -5.42 2.38
CA GLU A 134 -22.47 -5.40 3.83
C GLU A 134 -21.80 -6.61 4.48
N GLN A 135 -22.01 -7.81 3.93
CA GLN A 135 -21.40 -9.04 4.41
C GLN A 135 -19.86 -8.99 4.28
N ALA A 136 -19.35 -8.54 3.13
CA ALA A 136 -17.91 -8.37 2.90
C ALA A 136 -17.26 -7.49 3.97
N LEU A 137 -17.84 -6.32 4.22
CA LEU A 137 -17.29 -5.34 5.14
C LEU A 137 -17.47 -5.73 6.61
N GLU A 138 -18.53 -6.48 6.95
CA GLU A 138 -18.72 -7.02 8.30
C GLU A 138 -17.73 -8.15 8.59
N ILE A 139 -17.49 -9.06 7.64
CA ILE A 139 -16.45 -10.09 7.76
C ILE A 139 -15.08 -9.45 7.95
N ALA A 140 -14.75 -8.42 7.15
CA ALA A 140 -13.51 -7.67 7.29
C ALA A 140 -13.40 -7.01 8.69
N ASP A 141 -14.47 -6.38 9.20
CA ASP A 141 -14.47 -5.77 10.54
C ASP A 141 -14.23 -6.80 11.64
N GLN A 142 -14.85 -7.98 11.56
CA GLN A 142 -14.66 -9.06 12.54
C GLN A 142 -13.23 -9.61 12.52
N LEU A 143 -12.67 -9.86 11.33
CA LEU A 143 -11.29 -10.32 11.18
C LEU A 143 -10.29 -9.29 11.73
N ILE A 144 -10.46 -8.02 11.43
CA ILE A 144 -9.60 -6.94 11.93
C ILE A 144 -9.72 -6.82 13.46
N ARG A 145 -10.93 -6.90 14.02
CA ARG A 145 -11.16 -6.84 15.48
C ARG A 145 -10.54 -7.98 16.25
N SER A 146 -10.32 -9.13 15.61
CA SER A 146 -9.62 -10.25 16.24
C SER A 146 -8.18 -9.92 16.62
N SER A 147 -7.60 -8.87 16.03
CA SER A 147 -6.18 -8.48 16.17
C SER A 147 -5.19 -9.57 15.72
N ALA A 148 -5.66 -10.60 15.02
CA ALA A 148 -4.84 -11.69 14.55
C ALA A 148 -4.39 -11.53 13.08
N ILE A 149 -5.02 -10.62 12.32
CA ILE A 149 -4.75 -10.42 10.91
C ILE A 149 -3.79 -9.25 10.71
N ASP A 150 -2.67 -9.48 10.04
CA ASP A 150 -1.68 -8.46 9.70
C ASP A 150 -2.03 -7.71 8.42
N ILE A 151 -2.57 -8.42 7.41
CA ILE A 151 -3.01 -7.84 6.15
C ILE A 151 -4.36 -8.41 5.73
N ILE A 152 -5.25 -7.53 5.28
CA ILE A 152 -6.51 -7.91 4.64
C ILE A 152 -6.66 -7.17 3.31
N VAL A 153 -6.96 -7.92 2.26
CA VAL A 153 -7.22 -7.39 0.91
C VAL A 153 -8.70 -7.53 0.59
N ILE A 154 -9.31 -6.49 0.04
CA ILE A 154 -10.70 -6.47 -0.44
C ILE A 154 -10.68 -6.21 -1.94
N ASP A 155 -11.02 -7.21 -2.74
CA ASP A 155 -11.02 -7.15 -4.21
C ASP A 155 -12.42 -7.42 -4.76
N SER A 156 -13.11 -6.46 -5.30
CA SER A 156 -12.79 -5.06 -5.35
C SER A 156 -13.94 -4.20 -4.80
N VAL A 157 -13.67 -2.91 -4.50
CA VAL A 157 -14.73 -1.95 -4.09
C VAL A 157 -15.87 -1.90 -5.09
N ALA A 158 -15.57 -2.05 -6.40
CA ALA A 158 -16.58 -2.04 -7.46
C ALA A 158 -17.61 -3.17 -7.31
N ALA A 159 -17.21 -4.32 -6.76
CA ALA A 159 -18.04 -5.49 -6.55
C ALA A 159 -18.80 -5.49 -5.19
N LEU A 160 -18.53 -4.52 -4.31
CA LEU A 160 -19.26 -4.37 -3.04
C LEU A 160 -20.67 -3.82 -3.28
N THR A 161 -21.54 -4.66 -3.87
CA THR A 161 -22.92 -4.30 -4.16
C THR A 161 -23.73 -4.30 -2.86
N PRO A 162 -24.46 -3.23 -2.53
CA PRO A 162 -25.32 -3.19 -1.37
C PRO A 162 -26.44 -4.23 -1.46
N LYS A 163 -26.76 -4.88 -0.33
CA LYS A 163 -27.80 -5.91 -0.25
C LYS A 163 -29.14 -5.42 -0.82
N LYS A 164 -29.51 -4.17 -0.50
CA LYS A 164 -30.74 -3.54 -1.00
C LYS A 164 -30.79 -3.42 -2.53
N GLU A 165 -29.64 -3.26 -3.18
CA GLU A 165 -29.52 -3.23 -4.64
C GLU A 165 -29.71 -4.62 -5.25
N ILE A 166 -29.22 -5.66 -4.58
CA ILE A 166 -29.37 -7.07 -5.01
C ILE A 166 -30.82 -7.54 -4.85
N GLU A 167 -31.51 -7.12 -3.78
CA GLU A 167 -32.91 -7.50 -3.47
C GLU A 167 -33.94 -6.67 -4.25
N GLY A 168 -33.52 -5.58 -4.92
CA GLY A 168 -34.38 -4.74 -5.75
C GLY A 168 -34.68 -5.34 -7.11
N ASP A 169 -35.67 -4.79 -7.80
CA ASP A 169 -35.99 -5.18 -9.17
C ASP A 169 -34.97 -4.61 -10.19
N MET A 170 -34.81 -5.31 -11.32
CA MET A 170 -33.97 -4.85 -12.41
C MET A 170 -34.48 -3.50 -12.94
N GLY A 171 -33.65 -2.45 -12.84
CA GLY A 171 -33.99 -1.09 -13.24
C GLY A 171 -34.30 -0.15 -12.07
N ASP A 172 -34.33 -0.63 -10.85
CA ASP A 172 -34.45 0.21 -9.66
C ASP A 172 -33.26 1.15 -9.49
N SER A 173 -33.52 2.35 -9.00
CA SER A 173 -32.49 3.33 -8.78
C SER A 173 -31.72 3.04 -7.49
N ALA A 174 -30.43 2.63 -7.62
CA ALA A 174 -29.52 2.37 -6.52
C ALA A 174 -28.54 3.52 -6.23
N VAL A 175 -28.86 4.74 -6.69
CA VAL A 175 -27.94 5.89 -6.63
C VAL A 175 -27.45 6.15 -5.20
N GLY A 176 -26.14 6.10 -5.02
CA GLY A 176 -25.45 6.47 -3.79
C GLY A 176 -25.49 5.41 -2.67
N LEU A 177 -26.12 4.25 -2.85
CA LEU A 177 -26.17 3.20 -1.83
C LEU A 177 -24.77 2.69 -1.50
N GLN A 178 -23.96 2.36 -2.51
CA GLN A 178 -22.57 1.91 -2.33
C GLN A 178 -21.71 2.98 -1.64
N ALA A 179 -21.86 4.25 -2.01
CA ALA A 179 -21.11 5.34 -1.38
C ALA A 179 -21.46 5.52 0.11
N ARG A 180 -22.74 5.31 0.48
CA ARG A 180 -23.20 5.31 1.88
C ARG A 180 -22.61 4.13 2.66
N LEU A 181 -22.66 2.94 2.08
CA LEU A 181 -22.09 1.72 2.65
C LEU A 181 -20.60 1.90 2.93
N MET A 182 -19.82 2.34 1.94
CA MET A 182 -18.39 2.63 2.09
C MET A 182 -18.12 3.69 3.15
N SER A 183 -18.89 4.77 3.18
CA SER A 183 -18.72 5.83 4.19
C SER A 183 -19.00 5.32 5.62
N GLN A 184 -19.97 4.45 5.81
CA GLN A 184 -20.30 3.84 7.09
C GLN A 184 -19.21 2.87 7.53
N ALA A 185 -18.78 1.97 6.63
CA ALA A 185 -17.75 0.98 6.92
C ALA A 185 -16.42 1.63 7.27
N LEU A 186 -15.95 2.58 6.47
CA LEU A 186 -14.66 3.23 6.70
C LEU A 186 -14.60 4.01 8.01
N ARG A 187 -15.72 4.60 8.48
CA ARG A 187 -15.80 5.21 9.81
C ARG A 187 -15.59 4.21 10.93
N LYS A 188 -16.12 2.98 10.79
CA LYS A 188 -15.93 1.91 11.77
C LYS A 188 -14.51 1.34 11.70
N LEU A 189 -14.07 0.96 10.49
CA LEU A 189 -12.81 0.25 10.26
C LEU A 189 -11.58 1.07 10.60
N THR A 190 -11.56 2.37 10.32
CA THR A 190 -10.35 3.20 10.47
C THR A 190 -9.77 3.16 11.88
N SER A 191 -10.61 3.28 12.92
CA SER A 191 -10.12 3.27 14.29
C SER A 191 -9.68 1.88 14.74
N THR A 192 -10.36 0.84 14.27
CA THR A 192 -10.03 -0.56 14.58
C THR A 192 -8.72 -0.95 13.91
N ILE A 193 -8.57 -0.68 12.61
CA ILE A 193 -7.35 -0.92 11.81
C ILE A 193 -6.11 -0.30 12.48
N SER A 194 -6.22 0.95 12.95
CA SER A 194 -5.11 1.62 13.63
C SER A 194 -4.74 0.96 14.97
N LYS A 195 -5.74 0.47 15.73
CA LYS A 195 -5.51 -0.17 17.04
C LYS A 195 -4.96 -1.59 16.93
N THR A 196 -5.37 -2.32 15.89
CA THR A 196 -4.96 -3.71 15.66
C THR A 196 -3.70 -3.83 14.81
N ASN A 197 -3.16 -2.71 14.34
CA ASN A 197 -1.99 -2.63 13.46
C ASN A 197 -2.16 -3.44 12.15
N THR A 198 -3.40 -3.65 11.70
CA THR A 198 -3.73 -4.38 10.47
C THR A 198 -3.56 -3.49 9.25
N THR A 199 -2.90 -3.97 8.21
CA THR A 199 -2.88 -3.30 6.89
C THR A 199 -4.13 -3.69 6.10
N CYS A 200 -4.94 -2.71 5.69
CA CYS A 200 -6.15 -2.96 4.91
C CYS A 200 -6.02 -2.38 3.51
N ILE A 201 -5.97 -3.25 2.49
CA ILE A 201 -5.85 -2.88 1.08
C ILE A 201 -7.21 -3.00 0.41
N PHE A 202 -7.70 -1.90 -0.15
CA PHE A 202 -8.86 -1.86 -1.04
C PHE A 202 -8.38 -1.77 -2.48
N ILE A 203 -8.73 -2.74 -3.30
CA ILE A 203 -8.56 -2.67 -4.74
C ILE A 203 -9.77 -1.94 -5.33
N ASN A 204 -9.54 -0.99 -6.24
CA ASN A 204 -10.61 -0.19 -6.82
C ASN A 204 -10.46 -0.06 -8.34
N GLN A 205 -11.58 0.10 -9.00
CA GLN A 205 -11.65 0.30 -10.45
C GLN A 205 -11.84 1.77 -10.78
N LEU A 206 -11.34 2.19 -11.94
CA LEU A 206 -11.61 3.49 -12.51
C LEU A 206 -12.93 3.48 -13.28
N ARG A 207 -13.65 4.57 -13.20
CA ARG A 207 -14.84 4.89 -14.01
C ARG A 207 -14.70 6.28 -14.57
N GLU A 208 -15.31 6.53 -15.70
CA GLU A 208 -15.36 7.86 -16.29
C GLU A 208 -16.66 8.56 -15.90
N LYS A 209 -16.53 9.81 -15.49
CA LYS A 209 -17.69 10.69 -15.25
C LYS A 209 -18.21 11.19 -16.57
N ILE A 210 -19.48 10.93 -16.85
CA ILE A 210 -20.17 11.43 -18.03
C ILE A 210 -20.31 12.95 -17.92
N GLY A 211 -20.04 13.69 -19.01
CA GLY A 211 -20.25 15.13 -19.10
C GLY A 211 -19.13 16.03 -18.57
N VAL A 212 -17.98 15.48 -18.19
CA VAL A 212 -16.81 16.28 -17.82
C VAL A 212 -16.05 16.70 -19.07
N MET A 213 -16.25 17.96 -19.51
CA MET A 213 -15.58 18.52 -20.69
C MET A 213 -14.17 19.07 -20.39
N PHE A 214 -13.89 19.41 -19.11
CA PHE A 214 -12.60 19.96 -18.68
C PHE A 214 -12.13 19.28 -17.40
N GLY A 215 -10.82 19.02 -17.30
CA GLY A 215 -10.21 18.34 -16.16
C GLY A 215 -10.12 16.81 -16.32
N ASN A 216 -9.87 16.08 -15.22
CA ASN A 216 -9.76 14.62 -15.26
C ASN A 216 -11.15 13.98 -15.06
N PRO A 217 -11.72 13.28 -16.06
CA PRO A 217 -12.99 12.58 -15.94
C PRO A 217 -12.92 11.32 -15.07
N GLU A 218 -11.73 10.76 -14.85
CA GLU A 218 -11.56 9.51 -14.12
C GLU A 218 -11.92 9.65 -12.63
N THR A 219 -12.65 8.69 -12.13
CA THR A 219 -12.99 8.57 -10.70
C THR A 219 -12.99 7.11 -10.28
N THR A 220 -12.77 6.86 -9.00
CA THR A 220 -12.88 5.52 -8.41
C THR A 220 -14.32 5.24 -7.96
N THR A 221 -14.73 3.96 -7.89
CA THR A 221 -16.04 3.52 -7.41
C THR A 221 -16.17 3.68 -5.88
N GLY A 222 -17.38 3.54 -5.34
CA GLY A 222 -17.61 3.63 -3.89
C GLY A 222 -17.65 5.05 -3.30
N GLY A 223 -17.75 6.07 -4.16
CA GLY A 223 -17.84 7.48 -3.75
C GLY A 223 -16.49 8.09 -3.32
N ASN A 224 -16.55 9.10 -2.45
CA ASN A 224 -15.36 9.85 -2.05
C ASN A 224 -14.75 9.39 -0.71
N ALA A 225 -15.43 8.57 0.07
CA ALA A 225 -15.00 8.24 1.43
C ALA A 225 -13.60 7.61 1.46
N LEU A 226 -13.33 6.63 0.59
CA LEU A 226 -12.03 5.95 0.55
C LEU A 226 -10.88 6.93 0.21
N LYS A 227 -11.13 7.92 -0.65
CA LYS A 227 -10.14 8.97 -0.97
C LYS A 227 -9.70 9.77 0.26
N PHE A 228 -10.59 9.96 1.24
CA PHE A 228 -10.28 10.66 2.49
C PHE A 228 -9.66 9.72 3.53
N TYR A 229 -10.21 8.52 3.72
CA TYR A 229 -9.78 7.59 4.75
C TYR A 229 -8.46 6.90 4.43
N ALA A 230 -8.17 6.57 3.17
CA ALA A 230 -6.90 5.97 2.79
C ALA A 230 -5.71 6.84 3.19
N SER A 231 -4.71 6.22 3.82
CA SER A 231 -3.43 6.86 4.15
C SER A 231 -2.49 6.87 2.94
N VAL A 232 -2.56 5.83 2.12
CA VAL A 232 -1.81 5.70 0.86
C VAL A 232 -2.80 5.42 -0.27
N ARG A 233 -2.59 6.06 -1.42
CA ARG A 233 -3.33 5.78 -2.65
C ARG A 233 -2.36 5.62 -3.80
N LEU A 234 -2.48 4.49 -4.50
CA LEU A 234 -1.62 4.09 -5.62
C LEU A 234 -2.44 4.04 -6.90
N ASP A 235 -2.00 4.81 -7.90
CA ASP A 235 -2.51 4.75 -9.28
C ASP A 235 -1.55 3.85 -10.08
N ILE A 236 -2.00 2.64 -10.45
CA ILE A 236 -1.22 1.68 -11.23
C ILE A 236 -1.73 1.64 -12.67
N ARG A 237 -0.80 1.79 -13.62
CA ARG A 237 -1.11 1.82 -15.05
C ARG A 237 -0.10 1.01 -15.85
N LYS A 238 -0.61 0.28 -16.85
CA LYS A 238 0.22 -0.32 -17.87
C LYS A 238 0.88 0.79 -18.70
N SER A 239 2.20 0.73 -18.84
CA SER A 239 3.02 1.65 -19.62
C SER A 239 3.34 1.05 -21.00
N GLN A 240 3.83 -0.19 -21.02
CA GLN A 240 4.21 -0.91 -22.24
C GLN A 240 3.85 -2.39 -22.12
N THR A 241 3.74 -3.06 -23.26
CA THR A 241 3.62 -4.50 -23.34
C THR A 241 5.00 -5.10 -23.58
N ILE A 242 5.38 -6.10 -22.79
CA ILE A 242 6.63 -6.84 -22.94
C ILE A 242 6.38 -8.06 -23.82
N LYS A 243 7.23 -8.23 -24.83
CA LYS A 243 7.13 -9.33 -25.80
C LYS A 243 8.43 -10.11 -25.85
N ASP A 244 8.29 -11.40 -26.08
CA ASP A 244 9.37 -12.29 -26.51
C ASP A 244 9.00 -12.82 -27.90
N GLY A 245 9.67 -12.29 -28.94
CA GLY A 245 9.24 -12.44 -30.32
C GLY A 245 7.83 -11.87 -30.53
N ASP A 246 6.89 -12.70 -31.00
CA ASP A 246 5.48 -12.34 -31.19
C ASP A 246 4.62 -12.55 -29.92
N ASN A 247 5.15 -13.24 -28.92
CA ASN A 247 4.41 -13.58 -27.73
C ASN A 247 4.43 -12.44 -26.71
N VAL A 248 3.26 -12.10 -26.18
CA VAL A 248 3.15 -11.15 -25.07
C VAL A 248 3.41 -11.89 -23.76
N ILE A 249 4.50 -11.56 -23.08
CA ILE A 249 4.94 -12.23 -21.84
C ILE A 249 4.67 -11.43 -20.58
N GLY A 250 4.37 -10.14 -20.69
CA GLY A 250 4.13 -9.30 -19.53
C GLY A 250 3.84 -7.85 -19.88
N ASN A 251 3.80 -7.03 -18.85
CA ASN A 251 3.61 -5.58 -18.97
C ASN A 251 4.63 -4.83 -18.12
N LEU A 252 5.17 -3.75 -18.65
CA LEU A 252 5.81 -2.72 -17.86
C LEU A 252 4.70 -1.86 -17.24
N VAL A 253 4.70 -1.74 -15.92
CA VAL A 253 3.69 -0.96 -15.19
C VAL A 253 4.33 0.21 -14.48
N LYS A 254 3.58 1.29 -14.39
CA LYS A 254 3.95 2.50 -13.65
C LYS A 254 2.97 2.70 -12.51
N VAL A 255 3.51 2.80 -11.29
CA VAL A 255 2.75 3.08 -10.06
C VAL A 255 3.08 4.48 -9.58
N LYS A 256 2.06 5.32 -9.42
CA LYS A 256 2.19 6.65 -8.85
C LYS A 256 1.58 6.68 -7.45
N VAL A 257 2.35 7.15 -6.48
CA VAL A 257 1.88 7.40 -5.12
C VAL A 257 1.14 8.73 -5.11
N VAL A 258 -0.19 8.71 -5.31
CA VAL A 258 -0.99 9.96 -5.43
C VAL A 258 -1.34 10.58 -4.10
N LYS A 259 -1.35 9.79 -3.03
CA LYS A 259 -1.54 10.24 -1.65
C LYS A 259 -0.68 9.41 -0.73
N ASN A 260 -0.05 10.07 0.22
CA ASN A 260 0.76 9.44 1.26
C ASN A 260 0.70 10.29 2.53
N LYS A 261 0.29 9.69 3.65
CA LYS A 261 0.25 10.35 4.96
C LYS A 261 1.46 10.02 5.84
N VAL A 262 2.34 9.12 5.40
CA VAL A 262 3.51 8.66 6.18
C VAL A 262 4.85 9.13 5.58
N ALA A 263 4.83 9.63 4.34
CA ALA A 263 5.99 10.20 3.65
C ALA A 263 5.54 11.17 2.55
N PRO A 264 6.45 11.93 1.89
CA PRO A 264 6.10 12.81 0.78
C PRO A 264 5.46 12.04 -0.39
N PRO A 265 4.29 12.48 -0.90
CA PRO A 265 3.59 11.85 -2.02
C PRO A 265 4.23 12.17 -3.38
N PHE A 266 3.61 11.65 -4.46
CA PHE A 266 3.89 11.90 -5.87
C PHE A 266 5.15 11.23 -6.43
N ARG A 267 5.85 10.42 -5.64
CA ARG A 267 6.90 9.55 -6.15
C ARG A 267 6.30 8.47 -7.06
N LYS A 268 7.12 7.89 -7.92
CA LYS A 268 6.71 6.87 -8.90
C LYS A 268 7.67 5.70 -8.82
N ALA A 269 7.12 4.52 -9.12
CA ALA A 269 7.89 3.31 -9.38
C ALA A 269 7.49 2.75 -10.75
N GLU A 270 8.42 2.12 -11.43
CA GLU A 270 8.17 1.43 -12.70
C GLU A 270 8.85 0.07 -12.64
N PHE A 271 8.10 -1.00 -12.95
CA PHE A 271 8.60 -2.36 -12.91
C PHE A 271 7.82 -3.27 -13.84
N GLU A 272 8.41 -4.41 -14.17
CA GLU A 272 7.79 -5.42 -15.02
C GLU A 272 6.89 -6.34 -14.20
N ILE A 273 5.71 -6.66 -14.74
CA ILE A 273 4.87 -7.77 -14.29
C ILE A 273 4.87 -8.82 -15.40
N THR A 274 5.49 -9.97 -15.15
CA THR A 274 5.50 -11.13 -16.05
C THR A 274 4.27 -11.96 -15.80
N PHE A 275 3.59 -12.41 -16.86
CA PHE A 275 2.38 -13.22 -16.73
C PHE A 275 2.72 -14.58 -16.12
N GLY A 276 1.98 -14.96 -15.08
CA GLY A 276 2.19 -16.19 -14.34
C GLY A 276 3.34 -16.16 -13.31
N GLU A 277 4.15 -15.10 -13.26
CA GLU A 277 5.31 -14.98 -12.36
C GLU A 277 5.24 -13.74 -11.45
N GLY A 278 4.45 -12.73 -11.85
CA GLY A 278 4.28 -11.51 -11.07
C GLY A 278 5.39 -10.48 -11.30
N ILE A 279 5.74 -9.74 -10.25
CA ILE A 279 6.74 -8.66 -10.29
C ILE A 279 8.14 -9.25 -10.53
N SER A 280 8.81 -8.77 -11.58
CA SER A 280 10.18 -9.19 -11.93
C SER A 280 11.21 -8.51 -11.02
N LYS A 281 11.50 -9.12 -9.87
CA LYS A 281 12.52 -8.61 -8.94
C LYS A 281 13.88 -8.42 -9.60
N VAL A 282 14.30 -9.39 -10.42
CA VAL A 282 15.59 -9.32 -11.15
C VAL A 282 15.59 -8.17 -12.14
N GLY A 283 14.45 -7.92 -12.81
CA GLY A 283 14.28 -6.76 -13.69
C GLY A 283 14.48 -5.44 -12.96
N GLU A 284 13.88 -5.30 -11.78
CA GLU A 284 14.07 -4.11 -10.94
C GLU A 284 15.52 -3.94 -10.49
N ILE A 285 16.21 -5.03 -10.11
CA ILE A 285 17.61 -4.97 -9.69
C ILE A 285 18.50 -4.46 -10.83
N VAL A 286 18.27 -4.91 -12.08
CA VAL A 286 19.01 -4.41 -13.23
C VAL A 286 18.74 -2.92 -13.47
N ASP A 287 17.48 -2.52 -13.47
CA ASP A 287 17.08 -1.15 -13.79
C ASP A 287 17.50 -0.16 -12.69
N LEU A 288 17.21 -0.47 -11.43
CA LEU A 288 17.61 0.34 -10.27
C LEU A 288 19.14 0.32 -10.09
N GLY A 289 19.79 -0.82 -10.33
CA GLY A 289 21.25 -0.91 -10.30
C GLY A 289 21.93 0.06 -11.27
N VAL A 290 21.33 0.25 -12.45
CA VAL A 290 21.81 1.25 -13.43
C VAL A 290 21.47 2.66 -12.96
N GLU A 291 20.25 2.90 -12.47
CA GLU A 291 19.79 4.21 -12.00
C GLU A 291 20.64 4.75 -10.85
N TYR A 292 21.01 3.87 -9.91
CA TYR A 292 21.85 4.21 -8.76
C TYR A 292 23.36 4.08 -9.02
N ASN A 293 23.78 3.82 -10.29
CA ASN A 293 25.18 3.66 -10.71
C ASN A 293 25.94 2.51 -10.01
N ILE A 294 25.24 1.51 -9.51
CA ILE A 294 25.79 0.28 -8.96
C ILE A 294 26.18 -0.65 -10.11
N ILE A 295 25.27 -0.82 -11.08
CA ILE A 295 25.53 -1.49 -12.36
C ILE A 295 25.88 -0.43 -13.39
N LYS A 296 27.04 -0.58 -14.03
CA LYS A 296 27.48 0.30 -15.12
C LYS A 296 26.95 -0.22 -16.46
N LYS A 297 26.30 0.65 -17.22
CA LYS A 297 25.86 0.36 -18.58
C LYS A 297 26.70 1.13 -19.57
N SER A 298 27.41 0.42 -20.46
CA SER A 298 28.20 0.99 -21.54
C SER A 298 27.78 0.39 -22.87
N GLY A 299 27.04 1.17 -23.67
CA GLY A 299 26.35 0.68 -24.86
C GLY A 299 25.37 -0.42 -24.51
N SER A 300 25.54 -1.62 -25.06
CA SER A 300 24.72 -2.81 -24.74
C SER A 300 25.28 -3.65 -23.59
N TRP A 301 26.44 -3.32 -23.04
CA TRP A 301 27.09 -4.09 -21.98
C TRP A 301 26.74 -3.60 -20.59
N PHE A 302 26.46 -4.55 -19.72
CA PHE A 302 26.25 -4.34 -18.29
C PHE A 302 27.47 -4.89 -17.52
N SER A 303 27.93 -4.17 -16.52
CA SER A 303 29.07 -4.56 -15.67
C SER A 303 28.86 -4.15 -14.22
N TYR A 304 29.45 -4.92 -13.31
CA TYR A 304 29.43 -4.67 -11.88
C TYR A 304 30.85 -4.77 -11.34
N GLY A 305 31.34 -3.71 -10.69
CA GLY A 305 32.74 -3.57 -10.38
C GLY A 305 33.60 -3.64 -11.65
N ASP A 306 34.59 -4.54 -11.66
CA ASP A 306 35.47 -4.80 -12.82
C ASP A 306 34.95 -5.97 -13.69
N ALA A 307 33.91 -6.68 -13.26
CA ALA A 307 33.38 -7.82 -13.98
C ALA A 307 32.29 -7.40 -14.98
N ARG A 308 32.36 -7.94 -16.20
CA ARG A 308 31.26 -7.85 -17.16
C ARG A 308 30.20 -8.88 -16.80
N LEU A 309 28.93 -8.43 -16.70
CA LEU A 309 27.80 -9.30 -16.44
C LEU A 309 27.32 -9.94 -17.75
N ALA A 310 26.68 -9.16 -18.62
CA ALA A 310 26.15 -9.67 -19.88
C ALA A 310 25.97 -8.53 -20.90
N GLN A 311 25.72 -8.93 -22.17
CA GLN A 311 25.31 -8.03 -23.22
C GLN A 311 23.79 -8.03 -23.35
N GLY A 312 23.16 -6.91 -23.12
CA GLY A 312 21.71 -6.74 -23.15
C GLY A 312 21.06 -6.95 -21.77
N ARG A 313 19.89 -6.31 -21.59
CA ARG A 313 19.13 -6.32 -20.32
C ARG A 313 18.63 -7.73 -19.99
N ASP A 314 18.08 -8.44 -20.97
CA ASP A 314 17.47 -9.76 -20.75
C ASP A 314 18.55 -10.82 -20.42
N ALA A 315 19.72 -10.77 -21.09
CA ALA A 315 20.84 -11.62 -20.73
C ALA A 315 21.37 -11.33 -19.33
N THR A 316 21.34 -10.06 -18.89
CA THR A 316 21.71 -9.68 -17.51
C THR A 316 20.69 -10.20 -16.50
N LYS A 317 19.39 -10.15 -16.81
CA LYS A 317 18.33 -10.75 -15.97
C LYS A 317 18.55 -12.25 -15.82
N ALA A 318 18.77 -12.97 -16.93
CA ALA A 318 19.03 -14.41 -16.91
C ALA A 318 20.26 -14.75 -16.04
N LEU A 319 21.35 -14.02 -16.20
CA LEU A 319 22.55 -14.22 -15.39
C LEU A 319 22.26 -14.02 -13.88
N LEU A 320 21.48 -13.02 -13.51
CA LEU A 320 21.13 -12.76 -12.11
C LEU A 320 20.16 -13.83 -11.57
N GLN A 321 19.26 -14.37 -12.38
CA GLN A 321 18.39 -15.49 -12.00
C GLN A 321 19.21 -16.74 -11.66
N ASP A 322 20.27 -16.99 -12.40
CA ASP A 322 21.18 -18.12 -12.19
C ASP A 322 22.18 -17.89 -11.04
N ASN A 323 22.27 -16.64 -10.52
CA ASN A 323 23.23 -16.24 -9.48
C ASN A 323 22.53 -15.52 -8.31
N PRO A 324 21.81 -16.24 -7.43
CA PRO A 324 21.05 -15.64 -6.32
C PRO A 324 21.92 -14.79 -5.38
N GLU A 325 23.15 -15.23 -5.07
CA GLU A 325 24.05 -14.52 -4.18
C GLU A 325 24.42 -13.12 -4.73
N LEU A 326 24.68 -13.03 -6.04
CA LEU A 326 24.94 -11.75 -6.70
C LEU A 326 23.67 -10.87 -6.72
N CYS A 327 22.50 -11.50 -6.90
CA CYS A 327 21.21 -10.81 -6.87
C CYS A 327 20.99 -10.15 -5.50
N ASP A 328 21.22 -10.89 -4.41
CA ASP A 328 21.05 -10.41 -3.04
C ASP A 328 22.08 -9.31 -2.70
N GLU A 329 23.34 -9.44 -3.16
CA GLU A 329 24.37 -8.40 -2.98
C GLU A 329 23.96 -7.09 -3.67
N LEU A 330 23.50 -7.18 -4.92
CA LEU A 330 23.05 -6.01 -5.67
C LEU A 330 21.84 -5.36 -5.05
N GLU A 331 20.86 -6.15 -4.61
CA GLU A 331 19.67 -5.65 -3.88
C GLU A 331 20.09 -4.88 -2.63
N ALA A 332 20.96 -5.44 -1.81
CA ALA A 332 21.43 -4.79 -0.58
C ALA A 332 22.07 -3.42 -0.87
N LYS A 333 22.92 -3.34 -1.90
CA LYS A 333 23.56 -2.08 -2.32
C LYS A 333 22.56 -1.06 -2.88
N ILE A 334 21.55 -1.53 -3.62
CA ILE A 334 20.47 -0.66 -4.12
C ILE A 334 19.68 -0.09 -2.95
N MET A 335 19.33 -0.92 -1.96
CA MET A 335 18.60 -0.48 -0.76
C MET A 335 19.40 0.55 0.06
N GLU A 336 20.71 0.34 0.22
CA GLU A 336 21.61 1.30 0.86
C GLU A 336 21.63 2.64 0.10
N ALA A 337 21.82 2.61 -1.21
CA ALA A 337 21.83 3.81 -2.05
C ALA A 337 20.48 4.56 -2.07
N ILE A 338 19.37 3.85 -1.94
CA ILE A 338 18.04 4.45 -1.80
C ILE A 338 17.92 5.18 -0.45
N THR A 339 18.40 4.55 0.62
CA THR A 339 18.34 5.11 1.99
C THR A 339 19.19 6.37 2.11
N ASP A 340 20.38 6.40 1.50
CA ASP A 340 21.29 7.54 1.51
C ASP A 340 20.76 8.76 0.73
N LYS A 341 19.85 8.55 -0.22
CA LYS A 341 19.23 9.62 -1.02
C LYS A 341 17.86 10.08 -0.49
N ALA A 342 17.27 9.37 0.48
CA ALA A 342 15.95 9.66 1.01
C ALA A 342 15.95 10.80 2.03
#